data_b7ab814e534461c4d9c01a7636837394
#
_entry.id   b7ab814e534461c4d9c01a7636837394
#
_cell.length_a   1.000
_cell.length_b   1.000
_cell.length_c   1.000
_cell.angle_alpha   90.00
_cell.angle_beta   90.00
_cell.angle_gamma   90.00
#
_symmetry.space_group_name_H-M   'P 1'
#
loop_
_entity.id
_entity.type
_entity.pdbx_description
1 polymer ?
#
loop_
_entity_poly.entity_id
_entity_poly.type
_entity_poly.pdbx_seq_one_letter_code
_entity_poly.pdbx_strand_id
1 'polypeptide(L)'
;MVNPNKYIRKAIFDAVNATYPCFDTQVTGKKNPTQYVIISTQDKDIDKANKCNYRLEVATLLDIVCIYNGVGNVGSRLANDDMENTIMTLIENIQITGYTVINRRYEFPSNLDSSTSTQTVYRNFIRIVLTLE
;
A
#
# COMPACT_ATOMS: atom_id res chain seq x y z
N MET A 1 -17.10 -17.75 6.53
CA MET A 1 -16.44 -16.46 6.26
C MET A 1 -15.13 -16.70 5.54
N VAL A 2 -14.92 -16.07 4.40
CA VAL A 2 -13.69 -16.19 3.64
C VAL A 2 -12.74 -15.06 4.05
N ASN A 3 -11.45 -15.37 4.22
CA ASN A 3 -10.45 -14.38 4.58
C ASN A 3 -10.26 -13.37 3.42
N PRO A 4 -10.51 -12.07 3.63
CA PRO A 4 -10.42 -11.08 2.57
C PRO A 4 -9.00 -10.65 2.21
N ASN A 5 -8.01 -10.97 3.02
CA ASN A 5 -6.64 -10.44 2.87
C ASN A 5 -6.07 -10.68 1.47
N LYS A 6 -6.23 -11.89 0.96
CA LYS A 6 -5.77 -12.26 -0.38
C LYS A 6 -6.41 -11.39 -1.47
N TYR A 7 -7.70 -11.17 -1.38
CA TYR A 7 -8.45 -10.41 -2.38
C TYR A 7 -8.13 -8.92 -2.32
N ILE A 8 -7.86 -8.39 -1.12
CA ILE A 8 -7.42 -7.01 -0.95
C ILE A 8 -6.03 -6.83 -1.55
N ARG A 9 -5.09 -7.72 -1.25
CA ARG A 9 -3.75 -7.68 -1.84
C ARG A 9 -3.78 -7.76 -3.36
N LYS A 10 -4.61 -8.65 -3.88
CA LYS A 10 -4.79 -8.79 -5.33
C LYS A 10 -5.37 -7.53 -5.97
N ALA A 11 -6.38 -6.94 -5.37
CA ALA A 11 -6.99 -5.72 -5.88
C ALA A 11 -5.99 -4.56 -5.91
N ILE A 12 -5.20 -4.38 -4.86
CA ILE A 12 -4.16 -3.36 -4.79
C ILE A 12 -3.07 -3.64 -5.82
N PHE A 13 -2.60 -4.87 -5.90
CA PHE A 13 -1.58 -5.28 -6.86
C PHE A 13 -2.02 -4.98 -8.30
N ASP A 14 -3.22 -5.40 -8.68
CA ASP A 14 -3.75 -5.19 -10.03
C ASP A 14 -3.94 -3.70 -10.34
N ALA A 15 -4.31 -2.90 -9.35
CA ALA A 15 -4.49 -1.46 -9.54
C ALA A 15 -3.17 -0.71 -9.70
N VAL A 16 -2.11 -1.11 -9.00
CA VAL A 16 -0.84 -0.37 -8.91
C VAL A 16 0.21 -0.88 -9.89
N ASN A 17 0.28 -2.20 -10.11
CA ASN A 17 1.38 -2.83 -10.85
C ASN A 17 1.53 -2.37 -12.31
N ALA A 18 0.45 -1.90 -12.91
CA ALA A 18 0.49 -1.37 -14.28
C ALA A 18 1.25 -0.04 -14.38
N THR A 19 1.31 0.73 -13.30
CA THR A 19 1.94 2.05 -13.26
C THR A 19 3.30 2.01 -12.55
N TYR A 20 3.38 1.33 -11.41
CA TYR A 20 4.62 1.15 -10.65
C TYR A 20 4.82 -0.32 -10.31
N PRO A 21 6.06 -0.83 -10.28
CA PRO A 21 6.31 -2.18 -9.78
C PRO A 21 5.75 -2.34 -8.37
N CYS A 22 4.94 -3.38 -8.18
CA CYS A 22 4.28 -3.66 -6.91
C CYS A 22 4.70 -5.04 -6.41
N PHE A 23 5.13 -5.13 -5.15
CA PHE A 23 5.60 -6.35 -4.54
C PHE A 23 4.79 -6.65 -3.28
N ASP A 24 4.63 -7.94 -3.00
CA ASP A 24 4.01 -8.41 -1.78
C ASP A 24 5.12 -8.74 -0.77
N THR A 25 5.20 -7.98 0.32
CA THR A 25 6.13 -8.08 1.44
C THR A 25 7.57 -7.68 1.17
N GLN A 26 8.19 -8.11 0.08
CA GLN A 26 9.59 -7.75 -0.24
C GLN A 26 9.81 -7.71 -1.74
N VAL A 27 10.84 -6.98 -2.13
CA VAL A 27 11.23 -6.91 -3.55
C VAL A 27 11.83 -8.24 -3.97
N THR A 28 11.22 -8.84 -5.02
CA THR A 28 11.71 -10.08 -5.62
C THR A 28 11.95 -9.85 -7.12
N GLY A 29 12.90 -10.58 -7.69
CA GLY A 29 13.22 -10.52 -9.10
C GLY A 29 14.63 -10.04 -9.38
N LYS A 30 15.01 -10.09 -10.67
CA LYS A 30 16.37 -9.79 -11.13
C LYS A 30 16.65 -8.30 -11.31
N LYS A 31 15.61 -7.45 -11.37
CA LYS A 31 15.74 -6.02 -11.53
C LYS A 31 15.54 -5.33 -10.18
N ASN A 32 16.44 -4.41 -9.87
CA ASN A 32 16.30 -3.55 -8.70
C ASN A 32 15.61 -2.25 -9.11
N PRO A 33 14.28 -2.15 -9.02
CA PRO A 33 13.60 -0.92 -9.39
C PRO A 33 13.99 0.22 -8.44
N THR A 34 14.00 1.45 -8.98
CA THR A 34 14.28 2.65 -8.20
C THR A 34 13.01 3.28 -7.61
N GLN A 35 11.86 2.93 -8.17
CA GLN A 35 10.54 3.35 -7.67
C GLN A 35 9.64 2.13 -7.63
N TYR A 36 9.10 1.84 -6.45
CA TYR A 36 8.22 0.68 -6.29
C TYR A 36 7.33 0.83 -5.08
N VAL A 37 6.35 -0.08 -4.98
CA VAL A 37 5.40 -0.16 -3.88
C VAL A 37 5.47 -1.55 -3.27
N ILE A 38 5.49 -1.63 -1.95
CA ILE A 38 5.40 -2.89 -1.21
C ILE A 38 4.05 -2.91 -0.50
N ILE A 39 3.29 -3.99 -0.69
CA ILE A 39 2.11 -4.27 0.12
C ILE A 39 2.62 -4.93 1.39
N SER A 40 2.63 -4.18 2.47
CA SER A 40 3.25 -4.57 3.73
C SER A 40 2.27 -5.30 4.66
N THR A 41 2.12 -4.83 5.88
CA THR A 41 1.31 -5.49 6.91
C THR A 41 -0.18 -5.32 6.70
N GLN A 42 -0.95 -6.31 7.17
CA GLN A 42 -2.41 -6.24 7.22
C GLN A 42 -2.89 -6.60 8.61
N ASP A 43 -3.78 -5.76 9.14
CA ASP A 43 -4.50 -6.00 10.40
C ASP A 43 -5.97 -6.18 10.10
N LYS A 44 -6.60 -7.10 10.79
CA LYS A 44 -7.99 -7.44 10.55
C LYS A 44 -8.76 -7.55 11.85
N ASP A 45 -9.86 -6.81 11.94
CA ASP A 45 -10.78 -6.88 13.06
C ASP A 45 -12.17 -7.28 12.58
N ILE A 46 -12.86 -8.07 13.40
CA ILE A 46 -14.24 -8.43 13.16
C ILE A 46 -15.12 -7.47 13.93
N ASP A 47 -15.92 -6.71 13.20
CA ASP A 47 -16.96 -5.85 13.77
C ASP A 47 -18.32 -6.52 13.57
N LYS A 48 -18.98 -6.88 14.67
CA LYS A 48 -20.32 -7.44 14.61
C LYS A 48 -21.34 -6.31 14.65
N ALA A 49 -21.80 -5.90 13.48
CA ALA A 49 -22.83 -4.88 13.38
C ALA A 49 -24.20 -5.39 13.90
N ASN A 50 -24.49 -6.70 13.70
CA ASN A 50 -25.71 -7.34 14.20
C ASN A 50 -25.53 -8.86 14.27
N LYS A 51 -26.58 -9.59 14.68
CA LYS A 51 -26.55 -11.05 14.87
C LYS A 51 -26.35 -11.84 13.58
N CYS A 52 -26.67 -11.28 12.42
CA CYS A 52 -26.72 -11.99 11.15
C CYS A 52 -25.56 -11.62 10.23
N ASN A 53 -24.99 -10.44 10.37
CA ASN A 53 -23.97 -9.93 9.47
C ASN A 53 -22.68 -9.61 10.23
N TYR A 54 -21.58 -10.07 9.66
CA TYR A 54 -20.24 -9.73 10.12
C TYR A 54 -19.68 -8.64 9.23
N ARG A 55 -19.13 -7.63 9.86
CA ARG A 55 -18.30 -6.65 9.16
C ARG A 55 -16.86 -6.89 9.52
N LEU A 56 -16.01 -6.80 8.52
CA LEU A 56 -14.57 -6.91 8.68
C LEU A 56 -13.95 -5.56 8.41
N GLU A 57 -13.15 -5.10 9.36
CA GLU A 57 -12.31 -3.93 9.15
C GLU A 57 -10.88 -4.41 8.90
N VAL A 58 -10.35 -4.14 7.72
CA VAL A 58 -9.02 -4.58 7.32
C VAL A 58 -8.17 -3.37 6.98
N ALA A 59 -7.05 -3.23 7.66
CA ALA A 59 -6.07 -2.20 7.41
C ALA A 59 -4.89 -2.80 6.66
N THR A 60 -4.51 -2.22 5.53
CA THR A 60 -3.37 -2.64 4.72
C THR A 60 -2.41 -1.47 4.57
N LEU A 61 -1.14 -1.70 4.90
CA LEU A 61 -0.10 -0.69 4.78
C LEU A 61 0.61 -0.83 3.44
N LEU A 62 0.67 0.26 2.70
CA LEU A 62 1.47 0.38 1.49
C LEU A 62 2.73 1.19 1.79
N ASP A 63 3.87 0.67 1.36
CA ASP A 63 5.18 1.30 1.49
C ASP A 63 5.63 1.75 0.10
N ILE A 64 5.67 3.06 -0.10
CA ILE A 64 6.04 3.68 -1.38
C ILE A 64 7.51 4.09 -1.29
N VAL A 65 8.34 3.47 -2.12
CA VAL A 65 9.80 3.60 -2.02
C VAL A 65 10.37 4.24 -3.28
N CYS A 66 11.22 5.26 -3.07
CA CYS A 66 12.09 5.81 -4.11
C CYS A 66 13.55 5.69 -3.65
N ILE A 67 14.39 5.14 -4.51
CA ILE A 67 15.80 4.92 -4.25
C ILE A 67 16.62 5.77 -5.22
N TYR A 68 17.59 6.51 -4.67
CA TYR A 68 18.55 7.30 -5.44
C TYR A 68 19.96 6.82 -5.10
N ASN A 69 20.80 6.66 -6.12
CA ASN A 69 22.21 6.34 -5.92
C ASN A 69 22.94 7.57 -5.41
N GLY A 70 23.68 7.42 -4.32
CA GLY A 70 24.46 8.49 -3.72
C GLY A 70 24.02 8.78 -2.29
N VAL A 71 24.75 9.66 -1.64
CA VAL A 71 24.57 10.02 -0.22
C VAL A 71 24.42 11.53 -0.10
N GLY A 72 23.66 11.97 0.89
CA GLY A 72 23.44 13.39 1.14
C GLY A 72 22.22 13.92 0.41
N ASN A 73 22.31 15.13 -0.17
CA ASN A 73 21.19 15.80 -0.82
C ASN A 73 20.90 15.28 -2.24
N VAL A 74 20.81 13.97 -2.39
CA VAL A 74 20.52 13.31 -3.67
C VAL A 74 19.04 12.93 -3.72
N GLY A 75 18.42 13.15 -4.88
CA GLY A 75 17.03 12.78 -5.10
C GLY A 75 16.03 13.83 -4.62
N SER A 76 14.77 13.47 -4.62
CA SER A 76 13.67 14.38 -4.32
C SER A 76 12.51 13.67 -3.62
N ARG A 77 12.05 14.26 -2.53
CA ARG A 77 10.80 13.83 -1.89
C ARG A 77 9.56 14.19 -2.70
N LEU A 78 9.67 15.15 -3.62
CA LEU A 78 8.57 15.50 -4.53
C LEU A 78 8.17 14.31 -5.39
N ALA A 79 9.14 13.51 -5.83
CA ALA A 79 8.85 12.28 -6.59
C ALA A 79 8.04 11.28 -5.76
N ASN A 80 8.36 11.14 -4.46
CA ASN A 80 7.57 10.30 -3.56
C ASN A 80 6.15 10.81 -3.40
N ASP A 81 5.99 12.11 -3.24
CA ASP A 81 4.68 12.72 -3.08
C ASP A 81 3.84 12.58 -4.35
N ASP A 82 4.46 12.71 -5.52
CA ASP A 82 3.81 12.47 -6.80
C ASP A 82 3.37 11.00 -6.95
N MET A 83 4.21 10.05 -6.55
CA MET A 83 3.86 8.63 -6.51
C MET A 83 2.68 8.38 -5.57
N GLU A 84 2.72 8.95 -4.37
CA GLU A 84 1.64 8.82 -3.39
C GLU A 84 0.31 9.29 -3.97
N ASN A 85 0.28 10.46 -4.61
CA ASN A 85 -0.91 11.01 -5.25
C ASN A 85 -1.42 10.10 -6.36
N THR A 86 -0.53 9.60 -7.20
CA THR A 86 -0.89 8.68 -8.30
C THR A 86 -1.47 7.38 -7.75
N ILE A 87 -0.82 6.80 -6.74
CA ILE A 87 -1.28 5.56 -6.12
C ILE A 87 -2.62 5.76 -5.44
N MET A 88 -2.85 6.88 -4.75
CA MET A 88 -4.15 7.20 -4.17
C MET A 88 -5.25 7.21 -5.21
N THR A 89 -4.99 7.81 -6.37
CA THR A 89 -5.96 7.82 -7.48
C THR A 89 -6.27 6.41 -7.96
N LEU A 90 -5.26 5.53 -8.02
CA LEU A 90 -5.43 4.15 -8.48
C LEU A 90 -6.20 3.27 -7.50
N ILE A 91 -6.06 3.51 -6.20
CA ILE A 91 -6.64 2.64 -5.16
C ILE A 91 -7.93 3.17 -4.53
N GLU A 92 -8.30 4.42 -4.76
CA GLU A 92 -9.42 5.05 -4.04
C GLU A 92 -10.78 4.36 -4.29
N ASN A 93 -10.92 3.67 -5.41
CA ASN A 93 -12.16 3.00 -5.80
C ASN A 93 -12.00 1.49 -6.06
N ILE A 94 -11.00 0.84 -5.47
CA ILE A 94 -10.81 -0.60 -5.64
C ILE A 94 -12.02 -1.37 -5.12
N GLN A 95 -12.32 -2.47 -5.80
CA GLN A 95 -13.36 -3.41 -5.42
C GLN A 95 -12.74 -4.71 -4.95
N ILE A 96 -13.35 -5.32 -3.95
CA ILE A 96 -12.83 -6.54 -3.35
C ILE A 96 -13.74 -7.71 -3.75
N THR A 97 -13.18 -8.71 -4.41
CA THR A 97 -13.92 -9.89 -4.86
C THR A 97 -14.57 -10.61 -3.69
N GLY A 98 -15.88 -10.83 -3.80
CA GLY A 98 -16.66 -11.55 -2.79
C GLY A 98 -17.12 -10.69 -1.61
N TYR A 99 -16.81 -9.40 -1.61
CA TYR A 99 -17.18 -8.47 -0.54
C TYR A 99 -17.75 -7.17 -1.09
N THR A 100 -18.62 -6.56 -0.29
CA THR A 100 -19.08 -5.19 -0.52
C THR A 100 -18.26 -4.26 0.36
N VAL A 101 -17.63 -3.25 -0.25
CA VAL A 101 -16.90 -2.24 0.50
C VAL A 101 -17.87 -1.19 1.02
N ILE A 102 -18.07 -1.17 2.34
CA ILE A 102 -19.02 -0.25 2.98
C ILE A 102 -18.37 1.10 3.24
N ASN A 103 -17.12 1.09 3.66
CA ASN A 103 -16.38 2.30 4.01
C ASN A 103 -14.93 2.17 3.62
N ARG A 104 -14.34 3.30 3.25
CA ARG A 104 -12.92 3.44 2.93
C ARG A 104 -12.35 4.58 3.74
N ARG A 105 -11.25 4.32 4.45
CA ARG A 105 -10.51 5.33 5.18
C ARG A 105 -9.05 5.24 4.81
N TYR A 106 -8.42 6.36 4.59
CA TYR A 106 -7.00 6.44 4.23
C TYR A 106 -6.26 7.20 5.30
N GLU A 107 -5.17 6.62 5.79
CA GLU A 107 -4.30 7.21 6.78
C GLU A 107 -2.91 7.36 6.19
N PHE A 108 -2.21 8.41 6.57
CA PHE A 108 -0.89 8.71 6.03
C PHE A 108 0.11 8.77 7.20
N PRO A 109 0.71 7.61 7.58
CA PRO A 109 1.76 7.60 8.59
C PRO A 109 2.96 8.46 8.18
N SER A 110 3.77 8.87 9.15
CA SER A 110 4.92 9.72 8.90
C SER A 110 5.88 9.10 7.89
N ASN A 111 6.42 9.95 7.02
CA ASN A 111 7.44 9.56 6.05
C ASN A 111 8.69 9.07 6.76
N LEU A 112 9.42 8.18 6.11
CA LEU A 112 10.66 7.62 6.63
C LEU A 112 11.79 7.84 5.63
N ASP A 113 12.94 8.28 6.14
CA ASP A 113 14.21 8.25 5.43
C ASP A 113 14.99 7.02 5.91
N SER A 114 15.16 6.05 5.03
CA SER A 114 15.88 4.81 5.34
C SER A 114 17.18 4.71 4.55
N SER A 115 17.85 5.84 4.36
CA SER A 115 19.08 5.92 3.57
C SER A 115 20.20 5.05 4.17
N THR A 116 21.02 4.51 3.26
CA THR A 116 22.20 3.71 3.60
C THR A 116 23.48 4.51 3.34
N SER A 117 24.64 3.88 3.53
CA SER A 117 25.93 4.52 3.22
C SER A 117 26.17 4.77 1.73
N THR A 118 25.39 4.14 0.84
CA THR A 118 25.58 4.21 -0.61
C THR A 118 24.37 4.72 -1.37
N GLN A 119 23.21 4.78 -0.72
CA GLN A 119 21.94 5.14 -1.37
C GLN A 119 21.12 6.05 -0.47
N THR A 120 20.36 6.94 -1.12
CA THR A 120 19.32 7.71 -0.46
C THR A 120 17.97 7.03 -0.73
N VAL A 121 17.25 6.67 0.31
CA VAL A 121 15.97 5.95 0.24
C VAL A 121 14.91 6.74 0.98
N TYR A 122 13.89 7.16 0.25
CA TYR A 122 12.72 7.84 0.83
C TYR A 122 11.51 6.92 0.77
N ARG A 123 10.75 6.86 1.87
CA ARG A 123 9.56 6.06 2.00
C ARG A 123 8.37 6.91 2.42
N ASN A 124 7.26 6.77 1.70
CA ASN A 124 5.97 7.30 2.08
C ASN A 124 5.03 6.12 2.37
N PHE A 125 4.10 6.30 3.29
CA PHE A 125 3.18 5.23 3.67
C PHE A 125 1.74 5.65 3.45
N ILE A 126 0.94 4.71 2.95
CA ILE A 126 -0.52 4.83 2.90
C ILE A 126 -1.10 3.63 3.64
N ARG A 127 -1.92 3.88 4.63
CA ARG A 127 -2.69 2.84 5.30
C ARG A 127 -4.12 2.90 4.81
N ILE A 128 -4.55 1.85 4.14
CA ILE A 128 -5.92 1.73 3.62
C ILE A 128 -6.72 0.92 4.62
N VAL A 129 -7.79 1.50 5.12
CA VAL A 129 -8.70 0.81 6.05
C VAL A 129 -10.03 0.61 5.35
N LEU A 130 -10.37 -0.64 5.06
CA LEU A 130 -11.60 -1.02 4.39
C LEU A 130 -12.54 -1.71 5.36
N THR A 131 -13.80 -1.29 5.36
CA THR A 131 -14.86 -2.01 6.05
C THR A 131 -15.63 -2.82 5.02
N LEU A 132 -15.63 -4.13 5.20
CA LEU A 132 -16.19 -5.10 4.25
C LEU A 132 -17.38 -5.84 4.86
N GLU A 133 -18.32 -6.14 3.99
CA GLU A 133 -19.49 -6.95 4.36
C GLU A 133 -19.70 -8.09 3.36
#